data_fd719c87ff74a0fffbd5e31edfc90f21
#
_entry.id   fd719c87ff74a0fffbd5e31edfc90f21
#
_cell.length_a   1.000
_cell.length_b   1.000
_cell.length_c   1.000
_cell.angle_alpha   90.00
_cell.angle_beta   90.00
_cell.angle_gamma   90.00
#
_symmetry.space_group_name_H-M   'P 1'
#
loop_
_entity.id
_entity.type
_entity.pdbx_description
1 polymer ?
#
loop_
_entity_poly.entity_id
_entity_poly.type
_entity_poly.pdbx_seq_one_letter_code
_entity_poly.pdbx_strand_id
1 'polypeptide(L)'
;MACDFFTVETVWLRRLYVLFLIELDTRRVHLAGVTADPTGGWVAQQARNLLLVLGEGGRQVRFVLRDRDAKFCRSFDAEFRAEGGKVLVTPVKAPKANAYAERWVQSVRAECLDWLLIVGRGHLEQALRVYVAHYNTHRPHRALALQAPAPGTRLAVVADDQPARVHRRDLLGGLLHEYRRAA
;
A
#
# COMPACT_ATOMS: atom_id res chain seq x y z
N MET A 1 4.51 11.37 -2.35
CA MET A 1 4.45 9.92 -2.04
C MET A 1 5.83 9.39 -1.75
N ALA A 2 5.96 8.28 -0.99
CA ALA A 2 7.19 7.49 -0.93
C ALA A 2 6.91 6.15 -1.63
N CYS A 3 7.93 5.59 -2.31
CA CYS A 3 7.84 4.26 -2.89
C CYS A 3 9.00 3.39 -2.43
N ASP A 4 8.76 2.10 -2.40
CA ASP A 4 9.73 1.12 -1.95
C ASP A 4 9.39 -0.28 -2.46
N PHE A 5 10.36 -1.17 -2.31
CA PHE A 5 10.20 -2.60 -2.52
C PHE A 5 10.31 -3.37 -1.22
N PHE A 6 9.55 -4.42 -1.10
CA PHE A 6 9.86 -5.49 -0.16
C PHE A 6 9.74 -6.86 -0.83
N THR A 7 10.29 -7.88 -0.20
CA THR A 7 10.29 -9.23 -0.74
C THR A 7 9.49 -10.17 0.13
N VAL A 8 8.85 -11.16 -0.52
CA VAL A 8 8.16 -12.27 0.14
C VAL A 8 8.66 -13.56 -0.48
N GLU A 9 8.96 -14.54 0.33
CA GLU A 9 9.31 -15.87 -0.14
C GLU A 9 8.08 -16.77 -0.16
N THR A 10 7.90 -17.52 -1.24
CA THR A 10 6.85 -18.53 -1.35
C THR A 10 7.26 -19.79 -0.58
N VAL A 11 6.30 -20.71 -0.36
CA VAL A 11 6.56 -22.04 0.21
C VAL A 11 7.59 -22.84 -0.60
N TRP A 12 7.80 -22.51 -1.87
CA TRP A 12 8.77 -23.09 -2.76
C TRP A 12 10.11 -22.33 -2.78
N LEU A 13 10.35 -21.45 -1.80
CA LEU A 13 11.54 -20.59 -1.69
C LEU A 13 11.78 -19.67 -2.90
N ARG A 14 10.73 -19.40 -3.68
CA ARG A 14 10.79 -18.42 -4.75
C ARG A 14 10.56 -17.03 -4.18
N ARG A 15 11.48 -16.12 -4.47
CA ARG A 15 11.38 -14.74 -4.04
C ARG A 15 10.47 -13.94 -4.97
N LEU A 16 9.53 -13.23 -4.39
CA LEU A 16 8.65 -12.28 -5.06
C LEU A 16 8.94 -10.87 -4.54
N TYR A 17 8.96 -9.91 -5.44
CA TYR A 17 9.15 -8.49 -5.15
C TYR A 17 7.81 -7.79 -5.24
N VAL A 18 7.53 -6.97 -4.24
CA VAL A 18 6.31 -6.16 -4.16
C VAL A 18 6.70 -4.70 -4.26
N LEU A 19 6.20 -4.01 -5.28
CA LEU A 19 6.31 -2.56 -5.42
C LEU A 19 5.06 -1.90 -4.87
N PHE A 20 5.24 -0.93 -4.01
CA PHE A 20 4.14 -0.14 -3.45
C PHE A 20 4.52 1.33 -3.33
N LEU A 21 3.50 2.17 -3.24
CA LEU A 21 3.66 3.57 -2.91
C LEU A 21 2.77 3.92 -1.72
N ILE A 22 3.22 4.86 -0.89
CA ILE A 22 2.47 5.38 0.25
C ILE A 22 2.37 6.90 0.19
N GLU A 23 1.19 7.45 0.35
CA GLU A 23 0.97 8.88 0.50
C GLU A 23 1.48 9.33 1.88
N LEU A 24 2.31 10.38 1.93
CA LEU A 24 2.95 10.79 3.18
C LEU A 24 2.03 11.56 4.12
N ASP A 25 0.98 12.17 3.61
CA ASP A 25 -0.04 12.91 4.34
C ASP A 25 -1.17 12.02 4.84
N THR A 26 -1.80 11.29 3.93
CA THR A 26 -2.96 10.43 4.22
C THR A 26 -2.58 9.05 4.75
N ARG A 27 -1.35 8.58 4.53
CA ARG A 27 -0.88 7.19 4.76
C ARG A 27 -1.54 6.17 3.85
N ARG A 28 -2.29 6.58 2.85
CA ARG A 28 -2.91 5.67 1.88
C ARG A 28 -1.85 4.92 1.09
N VAL A 29 -2.04 3.62 1.00
CA VAL A 29 -1.13 2.71 0.29
C VAL A 29 -1.71 2.33 -1.06
N HIS A 30 -0.85 2.32 -2.06
CA HIS A 30 -1.12 1.86 -3.42
C HIS A 30 -0.21 0.68 -3.73
N LEU A 31 -0.79 -0.48 -3.95
CA LEU A 31 -0.07 -1.65 -4.44
C LEU A 31 0.16 -1.48 -5.94
N ALA A 32 1.41 -1.25 -6.36
CA ALA A 32 1.75 -1.06 -7.76
C ALA A 32 1.88 -2.41 -8.49
N GLY A 33 2.48 -3.43 -7.86
CA GLY A 33 2.54 -4.75 -8.47
C GLY A 33 3.43 -5.73 -7.72
N VAL A 34 3.34 -7.00 -8.17
CA VAL A 34 4.14 -8.12 -7.66
C VAL A 34 4.82 -8.81 -8.84
N THR A 35 6.09 -9.15 -8.72
CA THR A 35 6.86 -9.86 -9.75
C THR A 35 7.95 -10.73 -9.14
N ALA A 36 8.39 -11.76 -9.85
CA ALA A 36 9.61 -12.49 -9.52
C ALA A 36 10.86 -11.80 -10.12
N ASP A 37 10.67 -10.97 -11.17
CA ASP A 37 11.75 -10.29 -11.87
C ASP A 37 11.43 -8.78 -12.01
N PRO A 38 11.92 -7.93 -11.10
CA PRO A 38 11.67 -6.49 -11.09
C PRO A 38 12.59 -5.75 -12.07
N THR A 39 12.45 -6.00 -13.37
CA THR A 39 13.21 -5.29 -14.41
C THR A 39 12.84 -3.81 -14.42
N GLY A 40 13.77 -2.94 -14.87
CA GLY A 40 13.51 -1.50 -14.99
C GLY A 40 12.30 -1.17 -15.88
N GLY A 41 12.08 -1.93 -16.96
CA GLY A 41 10.90 -1.79 -17.81
C GLY A 41 9.60 -2.13 -17.08
N TRP A 42 9.61 -3.19 -16.28
CA TRP A 42 8.45 -3.55 -15.45
C TRP A 42 8.15 -2.46 -14.43
N VAL A 43 9.19 -1.95 -13.73
CA VAL A 43 9.04 -0.90 -12.71
C VAL A 43 8.47 0.39 -13.31
N ALA A 44 8.94 0.81 -14.48
CA ALA A 44 8.42 1.96 -15.21
C ALA A 44 6.95 1.75 -15.62
N GLN A 45 6.59 0.54 -16.10
CA GLN A 45 5.21 0.23 -16.45
C GLN A 45 4.27 0.29 -15.23
N GLN A 46 4.72 -0.18 -14.05
CA GLN A 46 3.91 -0.06 -12.84
C GLN A 46 3.72 1.41 -12.41
N ALA A 47 4.75 2.25 -12.57
CA ALA A 47 4.61 3.69 -12.34
C ALA A 47 3.56 4.32 -13.24
N ARG A 48 3.60 4.02 -14.55
CA ARG A 48 2.63 4.51 -15.54
C ARG A 48 1.20 4.07 -15.19
N ASN A 49 1.01 2.79 -14.88
CA ASN A 49 -0.31 2.26 -14.50
C ASN A 49 -0.86 2.97 -13.25
N LEU A 50 -0.01 3.20 -12.25
CA LEU A 50 -0.41 3.90 -11.05
C LEU A 50 -0.78 5.37 -11.33
N LEU A 51 0.02 6.08 -12.13
CA LEU A 51 -0.22 7.48 -12.47
C LEU A 51 -1.54 7.65 -13.25
N LEU A 52 -1.85 6.71 -14.16
CA LEU A 52 -3.15 6.68 -14.85
C LEU A 52 -4.32 6.56 -13.84
N VAL A 53 -4.27 5.59 -12.94
CA VAL A 53 -5.32 5.38 -11.93
C VAL A 53 -5.47 6.59 -10.99
N LEU A 54 -4.37 7.23 -10.62
CA LEU A 54 -4.40 8.43 -9.78
C LEU A 54 -4.97 9.63 -10.55
N GLY A 55 -4.60 9.78 -11.82
CA GLY A 55 -5.09 10.84 -12.71
C GLY A 55 -6.60 10.74 -12.96
N GLU A 56 -7.12 9.53 -13.21
CA GLU A 56 -8.58 9.29 -13.30
C GLU A 56 -9.32 9.70 -12.02
N GLY A 57 -8.68 9.55 -10.86
CA GLY A 57 -9.20 10.03 -9.57
C GLY A 57 -8.94 11.51 -9.28
N GLY A 58 -8.46 12.30 -10.25
CA GLY A 58 -8.14 13.73 -10.08
C GLY A 58 -6.95 14.01 -9.16
N ARG A 59 -6.08 13.03 -8.94
CA ARG A 59 -4.93 13.14 -8.05
C ARG A 59 -3.65 13.32 -8.82
N GLN A 60 -2.87 14.33 -8.46
CA GLN A 60 -1.56 14.58 -9.05
C GLN A 60 -0.45 14.30 -8.04
N VAL A 61 0.58 13.57 -8.48
CA VAL A 61 1.77 13.27 -7.66
C VAL A 61 2.79 14.39 -7.80
N ARG A 62 2.83 15.31 -6.83
CA ARG A 62 3.80 16.42 -6.83
C ARG A 62 5.23 15.97 -6.54
N PHE A 63 5.40 14.98 -5.66
CA PHE A 63 6.70 14.44 -5.25
C PHE A 63 6.62 12.93 -5.09
N VAL A 64 7.61 12.22 -5.60
CA VAL A 64 7.87 10.81 -5.28
C VAL A 64 9.25 10.69 -4.63
N LEU A 65 9.29 10.15 -3.42
CA LEU A 65 10.50 9.79 -2.71
C LEU A 65 10.81 8.33 -2.96
N ARG A 66 12.02 8.01 -3.37
CA ARG A 66 12.52 6.65 -3.53
C ARG A 66 13.94 6.50 -2.96
N ASP A 67 14.32 5.30 -2.69
CA ASP A 67 15.70 4.98 -2.35
C ASP A 67 16.61 4.90 -3.59
N ARG A 68 17.85 4.46 -3.39
CA ARG A 68 18.86 4.29 -4.44
C ARG A 68 18.91 2.88 -5.00
N ASP A 69 17.88 2.06 -4.78
CA ASP A 69 17.83 0.72 -5.34
C ASP A 69 17.93 0.77 -6.87
N ALA A 70 18.79 -0.06 -7.44
CA ALA A 70 19.04 -0.13 -8.88
C ALA A 70 17.80 -0.49 -9.72
N LYS A 71 16.76 -1.05 -9.09
CA LYS A 71 15.48 -1.34 -9.73
C LYS A 71 14.76 -0.05 -10.17
N PHE A 72 14.96 1.06 -9.46
CA PHE A 72 14.44 2.36 -9.86
C PHE A 72 15.31 2.98 -10.96
N CYS A 73 14.99 2.67 -12.19
CA CYS A 73 15.71 3.14 -13.38
C CYS A 73 15.29 4.55 -13.82
N ARG A 74 16.01 5.12 -14.78
CA ARG A 74 15.71 6.45 -15.32
C ARG A 74 14.31 6.54 -15.95
N SER A 75 13.81 5.46 -16.54
CA SER A 75 12.47 5.43 -17.12
C SER A 75 11.37 5.50 -16.05
N PHE A 76 11.56 4.90 -14.88
CA PHE A 76 10.65 5.10 -13.73
C PHE A 76 10.56 6.58 -13.34
N ASP A 77 11.70 7.25 -13.21
CA ASP A 77 11.74 8.68 -12.89
C ASP A 77 11.08 9.54 -13.97
N ALA A 78 11.26 9.16 -15.24
CA ALA A 78 10.69 9.88 -16.38
C ALA A 78 9.16 9.88 -16.38
N GLU A 79 8.51 8.77 -15.98
CA GLU A 79 7.04 8.69 -15.87
C GLU A 79 6.51 9.77 -14.90
N PHE A 80 7.10 9.88 -13.70
CA PHE A 80 6.66 10.91 -12.74
C PHE A 80 6.94 12.33 -13.22
N ARG A 81 8.07 12.56 -13.90
CA ARG A 81 8.40 13.89 -14.43
C ARG A 81 7.49 14.30 -15.58
N ALA A 82 7.06 13.36 -16.42
CA ALA A 82 6.12 13.62 -17.51
C ALA A 82 4.77 14.15 -17.00
N GLU A 83 4.34 13.68 -15.82
CA GLU A 83 3.13 14.15 -15.14
C GLU A 83 3.37 15.39 -14.23
N GLY A 84 4.52 16.07 -14.38
CA GLY A 84 4.87 17.25 -13.60
C GLY A 84 5.37 16.98 -12.17
N GLY A 85 5.55 15.73 -11.80
CA GLY A 85 6.06 15.33 -10.48
C GLY A 85 7.57 15.49 -10.36
N LYS A 86 8.05 15.72 -9.13
CA LYS A 86 9.49 15.77 -8.81
C LYS A 86 9.91 14.46 -8.13
N VAL A 87 11.00 13.87 -8.61
CA VAL A 87 11.61 12.67 -8.02
C VAL A 87 12.68 13.09 -7.02
N LEU A 88 12.51 12.63 -5.79
CA LEU A 88 13.45 12.83 -4.69
C LEU A 88 14.12 11.50 -4.36
N VAL A 89 15.44 11.47 -4.42
CA VAL A 89 16.23 10.29 -4.05
C VAL A 89 16.72 10.45 -2.63
N THR A 90 16.51 9.44 -1.79
CA THR A 90 16.95 9.50 -0.39
C THR A 90 18.46 9.75 -0.29
N PRO A 91 18.92 10.64 0.62
CA PRO A 91 20.35 10.83 0.85
C PRO A 91 21.03 9.54 1.29
N VAL A 92 22.32 9.43 0.99
CA VAL A 92 23.14 8.31 1.48
C VAL A 92 23.17 8.35 3.01
N LYS A 93 22.97 7.21 3.65
CA LYS A 93 22.95 7.06 5.13
C LYS A 93 21.84 7.84 5.84
N ALA A 94 20.69 8.06 5.19
CA ALA A 94 19.51 8.66 5.80
C ALA A 94 18.39 7.63 6.04
N PRO A 95 18.51 6.72 7.03
CA PRO A 95 17.56 5.61 7.23
C PRO A 95 16.14 6.11 7.53
N LYS A 96 15.99 7.28 8.12
CA LYS A 96 14.68 7.86 8.43
C LYS A 96 13.97 8.47 7.22
N ALA A 97 14.64 8.62 6.08
CA ALA A 97 14.06 9.28 4.92
C ALA A 97 12.87 8.50 4.33
N ASN A 98 12.84 7.18 4.44
CA ASN A 98 11.75 6.31 3.99
C ASN A 98 10.97 5.64 5.13
N ALA A 99 11.01 6.21 6.34
CA ALA A 99 10.44 5.61 7.56
C ALA A 99 8.94 5.25 7.45
N TYR A 100 8.18 5.93 6.59
CA TYR A 100 6.76 5.63 6.38
C TYR A 100 6.58 4.33 5.57
N ALA A 101 7.38 4.14 4.53
CA ALA A 101 7.38 2.92 3.76
C ALA A 101 7.85 1.73 4.60
N GLU A 102 8.95 1.90 5.34
CA GLU A 102 9.46 0.87 6.26
C GLU A 102 8.43 0.45 7.31
N ARG A 103 7.76 1.43 7.94
CA ARG A 103 6.71 1.15 8.92
C ARG A 103 5.53 0.41 8.32
N TRP A 104 5.14 0.75 7.10
CA TRP A 104 4.07 0.01 6.42
C TRP A 104 4.49 -1.43 6.13
N VAL A 105 5.73 -1.66 5.66
CA VAL A 105 6.26 -3.01 5.45
C VAL A 105 6.24 -3.83 6.75
N GLN A 106 6.63 -3.23 7.88
CA GLN A 106 6.53 -3.89 9.18
C GLN A 106 5.07 -4.25 9.53
N SER A 107 4.13 -3.33 9.26
CA SER A 107 2.70 -3.57 9.53
C SER A 107 2.15 -4.70 8.67
N VAL A 108 2.37 -4.70 7.35
CA VAL A 108 1.84 -5.74 6.47
C VAL A 108 2.45 -7.11 6.75
N ARG A 109 3.71 -7.17 7.20
CA ARG A 109 4.32 -8.41 7.67
C ARG A 109 3.64 -8.92 8.93
N ALA A 110 3.67 -8.14 10.00
CA ALA A 110 3.16 -8.55 11.31
C ALA A 110 1.65 -8.85 11.32
N GLU A 111 0.86 -8.12 10.52
CA GLU A 111 -0.60 -8.22 10.53
C GLU A 111 -1.16 -9.14 9.43
N CYS A 112 -0.34 -9.55 8.45
CA CYS A 112 -0.81 -10.34 7.31
C CYS A 112 0.17 -11.43 6.88
N LEU A 113 1.35 -11.04 6.38
CA LEU A 113 2.22 -11.95 5.64
C LEU A 113 2.88 -13.02 6.50
N ASP A 114 3.22 -12.71 7.76
CA ASP A 114 3.87 -13.65 8.68
C ASP A 114 2.91 -14.78 9.13
N TRP A 115 1.63 -14.63 8.85
CA TRP A 115 0.56 -15.59 9.17
C TRP A 115 0.08 -16.40 7.95
N LEU A 116 0.65 -16.16 6.77
CA LEU A 116 0.20 -16.76 5.52
C LEU A 116 1.33 -17.55 4.83
N LEU A 117 1.02 -18.76 4.44
CA LEU A 117 1.88 -19.55 3.56
C LEU A 117 1.62 -19.14 2.11
N ILE A 118 2.52 -18.36 1.54
CA ILE A 118 2.36 -17.85 0.16
C ILE A 118 2.78 -18.93 -0.83
N VAL A 119 1.84 -19.46 -1.59
CA VAL A 119 2.08 -20.53 -2.57
C VAL A 119 2.52 -19.99 -3.94
N GLY A 120 2.28 -18.70 -4.23
CA GLY A 120 2.68 -18.12 -5.52
C GLY A 120 2.26 -16.67 -5.66
N ARG A 121 2.59 -16.09 -6.83
CA ARG A 121 2.35 -14.67 -7.13
C ARG A 121 0.88 -14.28 -6.99
N GLY A 122 -0.03 -15.01 -7.61
CA GLY A 122 -1.48 -14.70 -7.57
C GLY A 122 -2.05 -14.75 -6.16
N HIS A 123 -1.59 -15.69 -5.31
CA HIS A 123 -1.97 -15.75 -3.91
C HIS A 123 -1.47 -14.52 -3.14
N LEU A 124 -0.20 -14.12 -3.34
CA LEU A 124 0.36 -12.93 -2.72
C LEU A 124 -0.38 -11.66 -3.16
N GLU A 125 -0.66 -11.50 -4.45
CA GLU A 125 -1.41 -10.36 -4.98
C GLU A 125 -2.81 -10.27 -4.35
N GLN A 126 -3.52 -11.39 -4.24
CA GLN A 126 -4.84 -11.43 -3.62
C GLN A 126 -4.79 -11.08 -2.13
N ALA A 127 -3.87 -11.67 -1.38
CA ALA A 127 -3.70 -11.37 0.05
C ALA A 127 -3.38 -9.88 0.27
N LEU A 128 -2.46 -9.33 -0.51
CA LEU A 128 -2.08 -7.92 -0.42
C LEU A 128 -3.22 -6.98 -0.83
N ARG A 129 -4.00 -7.30 -1.87
CA ARG A 129 -5.18 -6.49 -2.26
C ARG A 129 -6.19 -6.41 -1.11
N VAL A 130 -6.50 -7.54 -0.48
CA VAL A 130 -7.42 -7.58 0.65
C VAL A 130 -6.86 -6.79 1.83
N TYR A 131 -5.58 -7.00 2.18
CA TYR A 131 -4.94 -6.28 3.27
C TYR A 131 -4.88 -4.77 3.01
N VAL A 132 -4.46 -4.33 1.82
CA VAL A 132 -4.36 -2.90 1.46
C VAL A 132 -5.74 -2.23 1.46
N ALA A 133 -6.78 -2.92 1.00
CA ALA A 133 -8.15 -2.41 1.10
C ALA A 133 -8.56 -2.21 2.57
N HIS A 134 -8.34 -3.21 3.43
CA HIS A 134 -8.58 -3.11 4.87
C HIS A 134 -7.75 -1.97 5.52
N TYR A 135 -6.45 -1.92 5.24
CA TYR A 135 -5.53 -0.91 5.75
C TYR A 135 -5.99 0.50 5.41
N ASN A 136 -6.41 0.72 4.17
CA ASN A 136 -6.82 2.04 3.69
C ASN A 136 -8.18 2.47 4.22
N THR A 137 -9.12 1.54 4.44
CA THR A 137 -10.53 1.90 4.69
C THR A 137 -11.02 1.61 6.11
N HIS A 138 -10.38 0.69 6.83
CA HIS A 138 -10.85 0.22 8.14
C HIS A 138 -9.80 0.34 9.26
N ARG A 139 -8.51 0.20 8.92
CA ARG A 139 -7.47 0.18 9.93
C ARG A 139 -7.27 1.57 10.57
N PRO A 140 -7.44 1.72 11.90
CA PRO A 140 -7.25 3.01 12.56
C PRO A 140 -5.76 3.37 12.67
N HIS A 141 -5.43 4.63 12.44
CA HIS A 141 -4.08 5.15 12.53
C HIS A 141 -3.97 6.23 13.61
N ARG A 142 -3.06 6.06 14.57
CA ARG A 142 -2.84 7.05 15.64
C ARG A 142 -2.50 8.44 15.08
N ALA A 143 -1.65 8.51 14.04
CA ALA A 143 -1.26 9.75 13.41
C ALA A 143 -2.39 10.44 12.62
N LEU A 144 -3.50 9.77 12.39
CA LEU A 144 -4.70 10.28 11.70
C LEU A 144 -5.90 10.37 12.67
N ALA A 145 -5.66 10.62 13.95
CA ALA A 145 -6.70 10.67 14.98
C ALA A 145 -7.60 9.42 14.97
N LEU A 146 -7.00 8.26 14.84
CA LEU A 146 -7.65 6.95 14.74
C LEU A 146 -8.55 6.77 13.49
N GLN A 147 -8.40 7.65 12.49
CA GLN A 147 -9.07 7.47 11.21
C GLN A 147 -8.28 6.51 10.32
N ALA A 148 -8.98 5.87 9.39
CA ALA A 148 -8.34 5.14 8.30
C ALA A 148 -7.79 6.11 7.24
N PRO A 149 -6.78 5.74 6.45
CA PRO A 149 -6.17 6.58 5.41
C PRO A 149 -7.14 7.10 4.34
N ALA A 150 -8.13 6.29 3.98
CA ALA A 150 -9.19 6.64 3.05
C ALA A 150 -10.53 6.10 3.61
N PRO A 151 -11.04 6.69 4.68
CA PRO A 151 -12.28 6.21 5.26
C PRO A 151 -13.36 6.24 4.18
N GLY A 152 -14.07 5.13 4.01
CA GLY A 152 -15.27 5.08 3.18
C GLY A 152 -16.26 6.14 3.64
N THR A 153 -17.28 6.43 2.83
CA THR A 153 -18.31 7.39 3.19
C THR A 153 -18.77 7.12 4.62
N ARG A 154 -18.46 8.03 5.54
CA ARG A 154 -18.98 7.96 6.90
C ARG A 154 -20.49 8.03 6.80
N LEU A 155 -21.16 6.94 7.09
CA LEU A 155 -22.53 7.07 7.56
C LEU A 155 -22.44 7.96 8.80
N ALA A 156 -23.13 9.08 8.78
CA ALA A 156 -23.19 9.99 9.91
C ALA A 156 -23.45 9.14 11.17
N VAL A 157 -22.64 9.35 12.21
CA VAL A 157 -22.93 8.78 13.51
C VAL A 157 -24.21 9.47 13.97
N VAL A 158 -25.34 8.89 13.61
CA VAL A 158 -26.60 9.22 14.28
C VAL A 158 -26.38 8.69 15.70
N ALA A 159 -26.39 9.59 16.65
CA ALA A 159 -26.45 9.25 18.07
C ALA A 159 -27.81 8.61 18.33
N ASP A 160 -27.89 7.32 18.00
CA ASP A 160 -29.05 6.49 18.29
C ASP A 160 -28.67 5.68 19.53
N ASP A 161 -29.39 5.90 20.60
CA ASP A 161 -29.18 5.30 21.92
C ASP A 161 -29.57 3.81 21.96
N GLN A 162 -29.92 3.23 20.79
CA GLN A 162 -30.24 1.81 20.70
C GLN A 162 -29.00 0.97 20.48
N PRO A 163 -28.91 -0.23 21.11
CA PRO A 163 -27.80 -1.16 20.92
C PRO A 163 -27.76 -1.61 19.45
N ALA A 164 -26.85 -1.02 18.68
CA ALA A 164 -26.70 -1.36 17.28
C ALA A 164 -26.18 -2.81 17.14
N ARG A 165 -26.86 -3.60 16.34
CA ARG A 165 -26.31 -4.87 15.89
C ARG A 165 -25.04 -4.61 15.10
N VAL A 166 -23.97 -5.29 15.45
CA VAL A 166 -22.67 -5.20 14.76
C VAL A 166 -22.48 -6.45 13.92
N HIS A 167 -22.29 -6.29 12.63
CA HIS A 167 -21.87 -7.37 11.75
C HIS A 167 -20.35 -7.42 11.66
N ARG A 168 -19.79 -8.59 11.98
CA ARG A 168 -18.39 -8.91 11.77
C ARG A 168 -18.22 -9.57 10.40
N ARG A 169 -17.25 -9.09 9.63
CA ARG A 169 -16.80 -9.70 8.39
C ARG A 169 -15.36 -10.18 8.57
N ASP A 170 -15.12 -11.44 8.37
CA ASP A 170 -13.80 -12.05 8.43
C ASP A 170 -13.16 -12.04 7.03
N LEU A 171 -11.89 -11.64 6.98
CA LEU A 171 -11.07 -11.59 5.76
C LEU A 171 -9.82 -12.44 5.97
N LEU A 172 -9.24 -12.97 4.89
CA LEU A 172 -8.04 -13.80 4.90
C LEU A 172 -8.13 -14.97 5.90
N GLY A 173 -9.26 -15.69 5.87
CA GLY A 173 -9.46 -16.83 6.77
C GLY A 173 -9.65 -16.47 8.24
N GLY A 174 -10.07 -15.24 8.54
CA GLY A 174 -10.26 -14.76 9.92
C GLY A 174 -9.04 -14.05 10.49
N LEU A 175 -8.03 -13.78 9.68
CA LEU A 175 -6.84 -13.01 10.08
C LEU A 175 -7.16 -11.54 10.30
N LEU A 176 -8.10 -10.99 9.50
CA LEU A 176 -8.57 -9.61 9.62
C LEU A 176 -10.06 -9.59 9.89
N HIS A 177 -10.50 -8.67 10.74
CA HIS A 177 -11.88 -8.47 11.09
C HIS A 177 -12.34 -7.07 10.77
N GLU A 178 -13.43 -6.95 10.04
CA GLU A 178 -14.11 -5.69 9.78
C GLU A 178 -15.45 -5.69 10.50
N TYR A 179 -15.77 -4.58 11.13
CA TYR A 179 -17.02 -4.41 11.88
C TYR A 179 -17.86 -3.33 11.23
N ARG A 180 -19.13 -3.62 10.97
CA ARG A 180 -20.09 -2.67 10.41
C ARG A 180 -21.35 -2.65 11.27
N ARG A 181 -21.92 -1.48 11.47
CA ARG A 181 -23.25 -1.36 12.07
C ARG A 181 -24.27 -1.98 11.10
N ALA A 182 -25.18 -2.82 11.60
CA ALA A 182 -26.35 -3.26 10.83
C ALA A 182 -27.23 -2.06 10.57
N ALA A 183 -27.76 -1.96 9.36
CA ALA A 183 -28.77 -0.99 9.02
C ALA A 183 -30.10 -1.31 9.69
#